data_3a293281965ff349b515b1febda9f5e4
#
_entry.id   3a293281965ff349b515b1febda9f5e4
#
_cell.length_a   1.000
_cell.length_b   1.000
_cell.length_c   1.000
_cell.angle_alpha   90.00
_cell.angle_beta   90.00
_cell.angle_gamma   90.00
#
_symmetry.space_group_name_H-M   'P 1'
#
loop_
_entity.id
_entity.type
_entity.pdbx_description
1 polymer ?
#
loop_
_entity_poly.entity_id
_entity_poly.type
_entity_poly.pdbx_seq_one_letter_code
_entity_poly.pdbx_strand_id
1 'polypeptide(L)'
;MIIILIASLVTFLSGFGNLISIIEPFSFLKFEISDSYSRYINFSTFEHTYLINNELWRLFAPVFIHFSLIHLVFNCLWIYVLGQQIEKIDGKILFITLIIFSGICGNYAQFISTGPSLFGGLSGSVYGMFG
;
A
#
# COMPACT_ATOMS: atom_id res chain seq x y z
N MET A 1 10.96 -8.78 -7.56
CA MET A 1 10.48 -8.00 -8.75
C MET A 1 8.97 -8.04 -8.95
N ILE A 2 8.27 -9.10 -8.55
CA ILE A 2 6.79 -9.21 -8.66
C ILE A 2 6.06 -8.04 -8.00
N ILE A 3 6.53 -7.57 -6.83
CA ILE A 3 5.90 -6.46 -6.11
C ILE A 3 5.86 -5.17 -6.93
N ILE A 4 6.90 -4.87 -7.71
CA ILE A 4 6.97 -3.71 -8.61
C ILE A 4 5.93 -3.84 -9.72
N LEU A 5 5.80 -5.03 -10.30
CA LEU A 5 4.81 -5.29 -11.36
C LEU A 5 3.38 -5.11 -10.85
N ILE A 6 3.07 -5.66 -9.66
CA ILE A 6 1.74 -5.53 -9.06
C ILE A 6 1.45 -4.06 -8.74
N ALA A 7 2.39 -3.34 -8.11
CA ALA A 7 2.22 -1.93 -7.78
C ALA A 7 2.01 -1.06 -9.03
N SER A 8 2.77 -1.33 -10.09
CA SER A 8 2.61 -0.64 -11.37
C SER A 8 1.24 -0.95 -11.99
N LEU A 9 0.84 -2.22 -12.02
CA LEU A 9 -0.45 -2.63 -12.59
C LEU A 9 -1.63 -1.98 -11.86
N VAL A 10 -1.64 -2.05 -10.52
CA VAL A 10 -2.70 -1.43 -9.70
C VAL A 10 -2.75 0.07 -9.92
N THR A 11 -1.59 0.73 -9.95
CA THR A 11 -1.50 2.18 -10.17
C THR A 11 -2.05 2.59 -11.52
N PHE A 12 -1.66 1.91 -12.60
CA PHE A 12 -2.15 2.24 -13.95
C PHE A 12 -3.63 1.89 -14.13
N LEU A 13 -4.09 0.73 -13.67
CA LEU A 13 -5.50 0.34 -13.75
C LEU A 13 -6.41 1.27 -12.95
N SER A 14 -5.95 1.75 -11.79
CA SER A 14 -6.69 2.71 -10.98
C SER A 14 -6.61 4.16 -11.49
N GLY A 15 -5.87 4.41 -12.56
CA GLY A 15 -5.65 5.76 -13.09
C GLY A 15 -5.02 6.67 -12.03
N PHE A 16 -3.96 6.19 -11.35
CA PHE A 16 -3.30 6.88 -10.23
C PHE A 16 -4.27 7.23 -9.08
N GLY A 17 -5.16 6.31 -8.76
CA GLY A 17 -6.12 6.46 -7.66
C GLY A 17 -7.41 7.21 -8.02
N ASN A 18 -7.59 7.61 -9.29
CA ASN A 18 -8.82 8.28 -9.72
C ASN A 18 -10.03 7.35 -9.79
N LEU A 19 -9.82 6.06 -10.09
CA LEU A 19 -10.86 5.04 -10.10
C LEU A 19 -10.99 4.40 -8.73
N ILE A 20 -11.80 5.02 -7.87
CA ILE A 20 -11.96 4.67 -6.45
C ILE A 20 -12.41 3.22 -6.26
N SER A 21 -13.25 2.70 -7.14
CA SER A 21 -13.71 1.30 -7.10
C SER A 21 -12.57 0.28 -7.24
N ILE A 22 -11.49 0.63 -7.95
CA ILE A 22 -10.32 -0.25 -8.12
C ILE A 22 -9.41 -0.18 -6.91
N ILE A 23 -9.29 0.97 -6.26
CA ILE A 23 -8.44 1.12 -5.07
C ILE A 23 -9.11 0.69 -3.77
N GLU A 24 -10.44 0.56 -3.73
CA GLU A 24 -11.16 0.16 -2.52
C GLU A 24 -10.60 -1.13 -1.89
N PRO A 25 -10.39 -2.25 -2.63
CA PRO A 25 -9.84 -3.47 -2.04
C PRO A 25 -8.42 -3.33 -1.50
N PHE A 26 -7.69 -2.33 -1.94
CA PHE A 26 -6.31 -2.05 -1.53
C PHE A 26 -6.20 -0.99 -0.43
N SER A 27 -7.30 -0.31 -0.07
CA SER A 27 -7.29 0.70 0.99
C SER A 27 -7.09 0.08 2.37
N PHE A 28 -6.49 0.85 3.30
CA PHE A 28 -6.22 0.39 4.66
C PHE A 28 -7.51 0.09 5.43
N LEU A 29 -8.47 0.99 5.41
CA LEU A 29 -9.81 0.73 5.92
C LEU A 29 -10.77 0.46 4.76
N LYS A 30 -11.71 -0.45 4.98
CA LYS A 30 -12.85 -0.58 4.09
C LYS A 30 -13.62 0.73 4.01
N PHE A 31 -14.13 1.07 2.84
CA PHE A 31 -14.97 2.25 2.67
C PHE A 31 -16.10 2.02 1.67
N GLU A 32 -17.12 2.85 1.75
CA GLU A 32 -18.24 2.88 0.82
C GLU A 32 -18.38 4.27 0.21
N ILE A 33 -18.81 4.33 -1.04
CA ILE A 33 -19.08 5.59 -1.73
C ILE A 33 -20.55 5.90 -1.53
N SER A 34 -20.84 6.98 -0.81
CA SER A 34 -22.19 7.34 -0.34
C SER A 34 -23.18 7.75 -1.43
N ASP A 35 -22.71 8.24 -2.59
CA ASP A 35 -23.53 8.62 -3.74
C ASP A 35 -22.68 8.82 -4.98
N SER A 36 -23.26 8.47 -6.15
CA SER A 36 -22.60 8.65 -7.47
C SER A 36 -22.27 10.12 -7.79
N TYR A 37 -22.94 11.08 -7.13
CA TYR A 37 -22.80 12.51 -7.40
C TYR A 37 -21.85 13.25 -6.45
N SER A 38 -21.76 12.85 -5.19
CA SER A 38 -21.05 13.64 -4.17
C SER A 38 -19.62 13.17 -3.84
N ARG A 39 -19.20 11.99 -4.30
CA ARG A 39 -17.89 11.40 -4.02
C ARG A 39 -17.49 11.38 -2.53
N TYR A 40 -18.46 11.38 -1.62
CA TYR A 40 -18.14 11.21 -0.20
C TYR A 40 -17.74 9.76 0.07
N ILE A 41 -16.54 9.61 0.64
CA ILE A 41 -15.99 8.32 1.06
C ILE A 41 -16.30 8.16 2.54
N ASN A 42 -17.08 7.14 2.89
CA ASN A 42 -17.36 6.75 4.25
C ASN A 42 -16.46 5.59 4.65
N PHE A 43 -15.45 5.86 5.46
CA PHE A 43 -14.58 4.83 5.99
C PHE A 43 -15.26 4.05 7.11
N SER A 44 -15.12 2.71 7.06
CA SER A 44 -15.46 1.83 8.17
C SER A 44 -14.46 2.01 9.33
N THR A 45 -14.85 1.57 10.52
CA THR A 45 -13.93 1.57 11.66
C THR A 45 -12.85 0.50 11.52
N PHE A 46 -11.75 0.65 12.24
CA PHE A 46 -10.71 -0.35 12.32
C PHE A 46 -11.26 -1.70 12.80
N GLU A 47 -12.04 -1.69 13.86
CA GLU A 47 -12.69 -2.89 14.40
C GLU A 47 -13.55 -3.61 13.36
N HIS A 48 -14.40 -2.85 12.64
CA HIS A 48 -15.29 -3.42 11.62
C HIS A 48 -14.49 -4.02 10.46
N THR A 49 -13.42 -3.35 10.01
CA THR A 49 -12.58 -3.82 8.91
C THR A 49 -11.82 -5.10 9.27
N TYR A 50 -11.13 -5.12 10.41
CA TYR A 50 -10.18 -6.17 10.75
C TYR A 50 -10.73 -7.27 11.65
N LEU A 51 -11.60 -6.94 12.60
CA LEU A 51 -12.11 -7.91 13.57
C LEU A 51 -13.43 -8.54 13.14
N ILE A 52 -14.32 -7.75 12.53
CA ILE A 52 -15.64 -8.25 12.10
C ILE A 52 -15.55 -8.86 10.69
N ASN A 53 -14.97 -8.15 9.72
CA ASN A 53 -14.88 -8.63 8.34
C ASN A 53 -13.63 -9.50 8.07
N ASN A 54 -12.67 -9.58 8.99
CA ASN A 54 -11.39 -10.31 8.84
C ASN A 54 -10.59 -9.92 7.58
N GLU A 55 -10.63 -8.65 7.16
CA GLU A 55 -9.96 -8.18 5.95
C GLU A 55 -8.47 -7.86 6.22
N LEU A 56 -7.72 -8.83 6.76
CA LEU A 56 -6.33 -8.67 7.21
C LEU A 56 -5.34 -8.28 6.10
N TRP A 57 -5.64 -8.62 4.84
CA TRP A 57 -4.78 -8.22 3.70
C TRP A 57 -4.64 -6.70 3.56
N ARG A 58 -5.61 -5.92 4.05
CA ARG A 58 -5.59 -4.46 4.03
C ARG A 58 -4.48 -3.85 4.88
N LEU A 59 -3.90 -4.60 5.82
CA LEU A 59 -2.71 -4.15 6.53
C LEU A 59 -1.53 -3.90 5.58
N PHE A 60 -1.40 -4.72 4.54
CA PHE A 60 -0.32 -4.63 3.56
C PHE A 60 -0.75 -4.01 2.23
N ALA A 61 -1.97 -4.25 1.78
CA ALA A 61 -2.46 -3.88 0.45
C ALA A 61 -2.22 -2.41 0.02
N PRO A 62 -2.26 -1.39 0.90
CA PRO A 62 -1.98 -0.01 0.50
C PRO A 62 -0.62 0.22 -0.14
N VAL A 63 0.36 -0.66 0.07
CA VAL A 63 1.68 -0.53 -0.58
C VAL A 63 1.60 -0.55 -2.12
N PHE A 64 0.53 -1.11 -2.68
CA PHE A 64 0.32 -1.19 -4.12
C PHE A 64 -0.31 0.07 -4.73
N ILE A 65 -0.88 0.97 -3.93
CA ILE A 65 -1.53 2.20 -4.41
C ILE A 65 -0.49 3.32 -4.55
N HIS A 66 -0.47 3.97 -5.71
CA HIS A 66 0.33 5.18 -5.93
C HIS A 66 -0.52 6.24 -6.62
N PHE A 67 -0.47 7.46 -6.11
CA PHE A 67 -1.28 8.59 -6.60
C PHE A 67 -0.54 9.49 -7.61
N SER A 68 0.72 9.19 -7.91
CA SER A 68 1.49 9.88 -8.94
C SER A 68 2.55 8.98 -9.58
N LEU A 69 2.89 9.29 -10.83
CA LEU A 69 3.93 8.57 -11.57
C LEU A 69 5.31 8.70 -10.89
N ILE A 70 5.63 9.90 -10.43
CA ILE A 70 6.92 10.16 -9.76
C ILE A 70 7.03 9.31 -8.50
N HIS A 71 5.98 9.27 -7.67
CA HIS A 71 5.94 8.45 -6.46
C HIS A 71 6.13 6.96 -6.76
N LEU A 72 5.45 6.44 -7.79
CA LEU A 72 5.62 5.06 -8.24
C LEU A 72 7.06 4.78 -8.69
N VAL A 73 7.60 5.63 -9.58
CA VAL A 73 8.94 5.42 -10.17
C VAL A 73 10.02 5.41 -9.09
N PHE A 74 10.01 6.38 -8.17
CA PHE A 74 11.00 6.43 -7.09
C PHE A 74 10.90 5.22 -6.16
N ASN A 75 9.70 4.81 -5.78
CA ASN A 75 9.53 3.62 -4.95
C ASN A 75 10.01 2.36 -5.67
N CYS A 76 9.65 2.17 -6.93
CA CYS A 76 10.09 1.03 -7.73
C CYS A 76 11.61 0.99 -7.90
N LEU A 77 12.24 2.16 -8.13
CA LEU A 77 13.69 2.29 -8.24
C LEU A 77 14.39 1.82 -6.94
N TRP A 78 13.94 2.32 -5.79
CA TRP A 78 14.54 1.94 -4.51
C TRP A 78 14.30 0.47 -4.16
N ILE A 79 13.10 -0.08 -4.39
CA ILE A 79 12.83 -1.51 -4.23
C ILE A 79 13.75 -2.34 -5.13
N TYR A 80 14.00 -1.88 -6.37
CA TYR A 80 14.88 -2.56 -7.29
C TYR A 80 16.33 -2.54 -6.80
N VAL A 81 16.87 -1.36 -6.48
CA VAL A 81 18.28 -1.17 -6.09
C VAL A 81 18.58 -1.86 -4.76
N LEU A 82 17.82 -1.52 -3.72
CA LEU A 82 18.05 -2.08 -2.38
C LEU A 82 17.67 -3.55 -2.31
N GLY A 83 16.56 -3.92 -2.96
CA GLY A 83 16.08 -5.30 -2.96
C GLY A 83 17.08 -6.28 -3.58
N GLN A 84 17.74 -5.91 -4.68
CA GLN A 84 18.78 -6.74 -5.27
C GLN A 84 19.98 -6.93 -4.33
N GLN A 85 20.37 -5.88 -3.61
CA GLN A 85 21.49 -5.97 -2.66
C GLN A 85 21.14 -6.85 -1.47
N ILE A 86 19.98 -6.63 -0.85
CA ILE A 86 19.52 -7.41 0.30
C ILE A 86 19.31 -8.87 -0.12
N GLU A 87 18.63 -9.11 -1.24
CA GLU A 87 18.40 -10.48 -1.73
C GLU A 87 19.71 -11.23 -2.00
N LYS A 88 20.75 -10.54 -2.51
CA LYS A 88 22.06 -11.12 -2.80
C LYS A 88 22.88 -11.40 -1.54
N ILE A 89 22.85 -10.52 -0.55
CA ILE A 89 23.67 -10.60 0.67
C ILE A 89 22.99 -11.45 1.73
N ASP A 90 21.73 -11.19 1.99
CA ASP A 90 20.98 -11.72 3.14
C ASP A 90 19.90 -12.75 2.72
N GLY A 91 19.62 -12.85 1.43
CA GLY A 91 18.70 -13.82 0.86
C GLY A 91 17.27 -13.35 0.72
N LYS A 92 16.50 -14.13 -0.07
CA LYS A 92 15.11 -13.81 -0.43
C LYS A 92 14.16 -13.74 0.76
N ILE A 93 14.36 -14.58 1.76
CA ILE A 93 13.45 -14.66 2.91
C ILE A 93 13.52 -13.36 3.70
N LEU A 94 14.72 -12.85 4.00
CA LEU A 94 14.87 -11.58 4.69
C LEU A 94 14.29 -10.43 3.87
N PHE A 95 14.58 -10.38 2.57
CA PHE A 95 14.02 -9.37 1.67
C PHE A 95 12.49 -9.32 1.70
N ILE A 96 11.81 -10.48 1.57
CA ILE A 96 10.34 -10.56 1.60
C ILE A 96 9.82 -10.16 2.98
N THR A 97 10.46 -10.63 4.05
CA THR A 97 10.07 -10.28 5.43
C THR A 97 10.17 -8.78 5.69
N LEU A 98 11.26 -8.14 5.24
CA LEU A 98 11.43 -6.69 5.36
C LEU A 98 10.35 -5.93 4.61
N ILE A 99 10.06 -6.29 3.36
CA ILE A 99 9.02 -5.63 2.56
C ILE A 99 7.65 -5.72 3.26
N ILE A 100 7.26 -6.92 3.69
CA ILE A 100 5.92 -7.13 4.28
C ILE A 100 5.85 -6.42 5.63
N PHE A 101 6.81 -6.67 6.51
CA PHE A 101 6.77 -6.13 7.88
C PHE A 101 6.85 -4.61 7.90
N SER A 102 7.81 -4.03 7.18
CA SER A 102 7.95 -2.57 7.13
C SER A 102 6.81 -1.90 6.35
N GLY A 103 6.25 -2.56 5.34
CA GLY A 103 5.05 -2.08 4.65
C GLY A 103 3.84 -2.01 5.59
N ILE A 104 3.59 -3.05 6.38
CA ILE A 104 2.53 -3.06 7.40
C ILE A 104 2.76 -1.98 8.45
N CYS A 105 3.97 -1.90 9.00
CA CYS A 105 4.33 -0.88 9.99
C CYS A 105 4.16 0.53 9.44
N GLY A 106 4.58 0.77 8.19
CA GLY A 106 4.43 2.05 7.51
C GLY A 106 2.97 2.44 7.31
N ASN A 107 2.12 1.51 6.85
CA ASN A 107 0.69 1.73 6.70
C ASN A 107 0.01 2.04 8.04
N TYR A 108 0.35 1.29 9.07
CA TYR A 108 -0.21 1.50 10.41
C TYR A 108 0.23 2.85 10.99
N ALA A 109 1.50 3.22 10.85
CA ALA A 109 2.02 4.52 11.27
C ALA A 109 1.33 5.67 10.52
N GLN A 110 1.11 5.52 9.21
CA GLN A 110 0.37 6.49 8.41
C GLN A 110 -1.07 6.63 8.91
N PHE A 111 -1.76 5.53 9.17
CA PHE A 111 -3.12 5.55 9.71
C PHE A 111 -3.19 6.26 11.07
N ILE A 112 -2.26 5.99 11.99
CA ILE A 112 -2.19 6.69 13.28
C ILE A 112 -1.99 8.20 13.10
N SER A 113 -1.19 8.60 12.11
CA SER A 113 -0.85 10.02 11.87
C SER A 113 -1.97 10.80 11.20
N THR A 114 -2.68 10.20 10.24
CA THR A 114 -3.66 10.90 9.40
C THR A 114 -5.10 10.54 9.69
N GLY A 115 -5.35 9.46 10.44
CA GLY A 115 -6.67 8.88 10.62
C GLY A 115 -7.21 8.22 9.34
N PRO A 116 -8.54 7.98 9.28
CA PRO A 116 -9.20 7.41 8.11
C PRO A 116 -8.99 8.28 6.88
N SER A 117 -8.21 7.78 5.92
CA SER A 117 -7.88 8.50 4.68
C SER A 117 -7.43 7.52 3.61
N LEU A 118 -7.42 7.97 2.35
CA LEU A 118 -6.80 7.24 1.26
C LEU A 118 -5.31 7.55 1.24
N PHE A 119 -4.51 6.54 1.44
CA PHE A 119 -3.05 6.61 1.33
C PHE A 119 -2.51 5.32 0.72
N GLY A 120 -1.26 5.35 0.31
CA GLY A 120 -0.60 4.17 -0.21
C GLY A 120 0.81 4.46 -0.69
N GLY A 121 1.50 3.41 -1.08
CA GLY A 121 2.83 3.45 -1.65
C GLY A 121 3.80 2.49 -0.97
N LEU A 122 4.79 2.07 -1.73
CA LEU A 122 5.87 1.21 -1.27
C LEU A 122 6.87 1.92 -0.33
N SER A 123 6.66 3.20 -0.04
CA SER A 123 7.59 4.02 0.75
C SER A 123 7.88 3.45 2.13
N GLY A 124 6.87 2.90 2.83
CA GLY A 124 7.08 2.22 4.11
C GLY A 124 8.06 1.04 3.99
N SER A 125 7.90 0.22 2.94
CA SER A 125 8.81 -0.88 2.64
C SER A 125 10.21 -0.39 2.25
N VAL A 126 10.30 0.70 1.48
CA VAL A 126 11.58 1.33 1.10
C VAL A 126 12.32 1.81 2.35
N TYR A 127 11.66 2.55 3.24
CA TYR A 127 12.28 3.00 4.49
C TYR A 127 12.78 1.85 5.36
N GLY A 128 12.02 0.76 5.46
CA GLY A 128 12.45 -0.43 6.19
C GLY A 128 13.68 -1.12 5.61
N MET A 129 13.94 -0.97 4.32
CA MET A 129 15.15 -1.50 3.67
C MET A 129 16.38 -0.60 3.83
N PHE A 130 16.20 0.66 4.18
CA PHE A 130 17.33 1.55 4.52
C PHE A 130 17.87 1.30 5.95
N GLY A 131 17.16 0.58 6.78
CA GLY A 131 17.49 0.33 8.18
C GLY A 131 16.70 1.15 9.13
#